data_bbf6e671179cad68f16048ec81b171fa
#
_entry.id   bbf6e671179cad68f16048ec81b171fa
#
_cell.length_a   1.000
_cell.length_b   1.000
_cell.length_c   1.000
_cell.angle_alpha   90.00
_cell.angle_beta   90.00
_cell.angle_gamma   90.00
#
_symmetry.space_group_name_H-M   'P 1'
#
loop_
_entity.id
_entity.type
_entity.pdbx_description
1 polymer ?
#
loop_
_entity_poly.entity_id
_entity_poly.type
_entity_poly.pdbx_seq_one_letter_code
_entity_poly.pdbx_strand_id
1 'polypeptide(L)'
;DNSTIGNGAVSGSDNQDSESEDSSSDQDNNDNDDSTEINLLYILIAIVSLLVLFLIVVIVRRAVLCCKRKKAMKSENREKAVAAASLYIEALYKYAGKKMEESLPSEVITVLQKNRFSREELDYTDVAVVRDYAQTVKQEVYHSSNLWGRCRMRFVKCLI
;
A
#
# COMPACT_ATOMS: atom_id res chain seq x y z
N ASP A 1 44.11 12.98 52.48
CA ASP A 1 44.90 14.10 52.94
C ASP A 1 44.39 15.41 52.39
N ASN A 2 44.07 16.24 53.35
CA ASN A 2 44.09 17.70 53.42
C ASN A 2 43.03 18.47 52.57
N SER A 3 42.02 18.99 53.24
CA SER A 3 41.94 20.19 54.13
C SER A 3 42.32 21.47 53.38
N THR A 4 41.43 22.48 53.36
CA THR A 4 41.41 23.62 54.23
C THR A 4 40.48 24.71 53.64
N ILE A 5 39.36 25.02 54.20
CA ILE A 5 38.99 26.14 55.10
C ILE A 5 39.48 27.51 54.58
N GLY A 6 38.52 28.43 54.48
CA GLY A 6 38.76 29.85 54.31
C GLY A 6 37.47 30.68 54.39
N ASN A 7 37.08 30.97 55.58
CA ASN A 7 36.16 31.98 56.04
C ASN A 7 36.47 33.39 55.52
N GLY A 8 35.40 34.22 55.49
CA GLY A 8 35.50 35.63 55.39
C GLY A 8 34.15 36.32 55.42
N ALA A 9 33.71 36.62 56.59
CA ALA A 9 32.54 37.46 56.92
C ALA A 9 32.86 38.95 56.85
N VAL A 10 31.77 39.73 56.92
CA VAL A 10 31.61 41.11 57.46
C VAL A 10 30.94 42.02 56.41
N SER A 11 29.67 42.35 56.51
CA SER A 11 29.04 43.37 57.41
C SER A 11 28.85 44.74 56.75
N GLY A 12 27.72 45.29 56.92
CA GLY A 12 27.41 46.74 56.93
C GLY A 12 26.42 47.15 55.88
N SER A 13 25.20 47.30 56.12
CA SER A 13 24.49 48.35 56.85
C SER A 13 23.95 49.45 55.93
N ASP A 14 22.66 49.54 56.04
CA ASP A 14 21.73 50.64 56.14
C ASP A 14 21.25 51.47 54.91
N ASN A 15 19.88 51.43 54.88
CA ASN A 15 18.94 52.55 54.68
C ASN A 15 18.81 53.17 53.27
N GLN A 16 17.69 53.25 52.67
CA GLN A 16 16.58 54.11 53.05
C GLN A 16 15.48 54.03 51.97
N ASP A 17 14.30 54.07 52.42
CA ASP A 17 13.03 54.35 51.82
C ASP A 17 13.04 55.23 50.55
N SER A 18 12.22 54.77 49.57
CA SER A 18 11.35 55.69 48.85
C SER A 18 10.24 54.89 48.17
N GLU A 19 9.07 55.09 48.60
CA GLU A 19 7.79 54.81 47.94
C GLU A 19 7.74 55.48 46.57
N SER A 20 7.25 54.77 45.56
CA SER A 20 6.30 55.29 44.59
C SER A 20 5.74 54.15 43.72
N GLU A 21 4.54 53.90 43.97
CA GLU A 21 3.35 53.66 43.14
C GLU A 21 3.57 53.19 41.70
N ASP A 22 2.84 52.04 41.48
CA ASP A 22 1.88 51.85 40.41
C ASP A 22 2.40 51.79 38.99
N SER A 23 2.37 50.58 38.49
CA SER A 23 1.76 50.26 37.21
C SER A 23 1.70 48.76 37.03
N SER A 24 0.57 48.22 37.31
CA SER A 24 0.05 46.98 36.79
C SER A 24 0.20 46.98 35.28
N SER A 25 0.97 46.08 34.78
CA SER A 25 0.78 45.57 33.44
C SER A 25 0.86 44.05 33.51
N ASP A 26 -0.29 43.46 33.83
CA ASP A 26 -0.61 42.11 33.50
C ASP A 26 -0.49 41.97 31.98
N GLN A 27 0.66 41.64 31.49
CA GLN A 27 0.84 41.13 30.14
C GLN A 27 0.65 39.62 30.23
N ASP A 28 -0.64 39.23 30.16
CA ASP A 28 -1.08 37.92 29.77
C ASP A 28 -0.45 37.58 28.41
N ASN A 29 0.71 36.98 28.44
CA ASN A 29 1.27 36.26 27.30
C ASN A 29 0.55 34.94 27.17
N ASN A 30 -0.70 34.98 26.74
CA ASN A 30 -1.51 33.82 26.43
C ASN A 30 -1.74 33.67 24.91
N ASP A 31 -0.78 34.11 24.10
CA ASP A 31 -0.92 34.13 22.63
C ASP A 31 -0.18 32.98 21.93
N ASN A 32 0.30 31.94 22.62
CA ASN A 32 1.07 30.88 21.99
C ASN A 32 0.36 29.52 21.80
N ASP A 33 -0.86 29.35 22.28
CA ASP A 33 -1.57 28.07 22.13
C ASP A 33 -2.36 27.97 20.82
N ASP A 34 -2.94 29.06 20.32
CA ASP A 34 -3.74 29.04 19.09
C ASP A 34 -2.92 28.74 17.83
N SER A 35 -1.67 29.16 17.76
CA SER A 35 -0.83 28.96 16.57
C SER A 35 -0.34 27.51 16.44
N THR A 36 -0.18 26.80 17.54
CA THR A 36 0.22 25.38 17.54
C THR A 36 -0.94 24.47 17.15
N GLU A 37 -2.15 24.75 17.61
CA GLU A 37 -3.36 24.00 17.22
C GLU A 37 -3.69 24.16 15.74
N ILE A 38 -3.61 25.36 15.21
CA ILE A 38 -3.82 25.65 13.79
C ILE A 38 -2.79 24.92 12.92
N ASN A 39 -1.52 24.94 13.30
CA ASN A 39 -0.47 24.22 12.58
C ASN A 39 -0.68 22.72 12.59
N LEU A 40 -1.11 22.13 13.71
CA LEU A 40 -1.39 20.71 13.84
C LEU A 40 -2.59 20.30 12.98
N LEU A 41 -3.62 21.11 12.89
CA LEU A 41 -4.79 20.90 12.04
C LEU A 41 -4.41 20.92 10.54
N TYR A 42 -3.56 21.85 10.10
CA TYR A 42 -3.05 21.89 8.71
C TYR A 42 -2.22 20.65 8.37
N ILE A 43 -1.38 20.18 9.28
CA ILE A 43 -0.59 18.95 9.11
C ILE A 43 -1.53 17.74 8.97
N LEU A 44 -2.56 17.66 9.80
CA LEU A 44 -3.54 16.57 9.74
C LEU A 44 -4.31 16.58 8.42
N ILE A 45 -4.76 17.74 7.96
CA ILE A 45 -5.43 17.90 6.65
C ILE A 45 -4.49 17.48 5.51
N ALA A 46 -3.22 17.88 5.56
CA ALA A 46 -2.23 17.49 4.56
C ALA A 46 -2.02 15.97 4.51
N ILE A 47 -1.93 15.31 5.66
CA ILE A 47 -1.79 13.84 5.74
C ILE A 47 -3.02 13.15 5.18
N VAL A 48 -4.22 13.59 5.56
CA VAL A 48 -5.48 13.02 5.03
C VAL A 48 -5.58 13.20 3.52
N SER A 49 -5.24 14.39 3.01
CA SER A 49 -5.22 14.68 1.58
C SER A 49 -4.25 13.75 0.83
N LEU A 50 -3.05 13.54 1.37
CA LEU A 50 -2.06 12.64 0.79
C LEU A 50 -2.54 11.19 0.78
N LEU A 51 -3.20 10.72 1.84
CA LEU A 51 -3.80 9.39 1.91
C LEU A 51 -4.91 9.21 0.87
N VAL A 52 -5.79 10.19 0.71
CA VAL A 52 -6.86 10.16 -0.30
C VAL A 52 -6.27 10.09 -1.70
N LEU A 53 -5.25 10.90 -1.99
CA LEU A 53 -4.57 10.92 -3.27
C LEU A 53 -3.90 9.57 -3.57
N PHE A 54 -3.25 8.97 -2.58
CA PHE A 54 -2.67 7.63 -2.67
C PHE A 54 -3.72 6.56 -2.97
N LEU A 55 -4.89 6.60 -2.29
CA LEU A 55 -5.99 5.68 -2.55
C LEU A 55 -6.52 5.82 -3.98
N ILE A 56 -6.67 7.04 -4.49
CA ILE A 56 -7.11 7.29 -5.87
C ILE A 56 -6.13 6.65 -6.85
N VAL A 57 -4.82 6.87 -6.68
CA VAL A 57 -3.78 6.27 -7.54
C VAL A 57 -3.85 4.74 -7.53
N VAL A 58 -4.03 4.13 -6.36
CA VAL A 58 -4.17 2.66 -6.23
C VAL A 58 -5.41 2.16 -6.96
N ILE A 59 -6.55 2.84 -6.82
CA ILE A 59 -7.82 2.47 -7.47
C ILE A 59 -7.69 2.58 -9.00
N VAL A 60 -7.14 3.68 -9.51
CA VAL A 60 -6.96 3.91 -10.94
C VAL A 60 -6.00 2.85 -11.53
N ARG A 61 -4.86 2.63 -10.89
CA ARG A 61 -3.91 1.60 -11.32
C ARG A 61 -4.56 0.22 -11.38
N ARG A 62 -5.37 -0.11 -10.38
CA ARG A 62 -6.13 -1.36 -10.34
C ARG A 62 -7.11 -1.47 -11.51
N ALA A 63 -7.92 -0.44 -11.73
CA ALA A 63 -8.90 -0.43 -12.80
C ALA A 63 -8.23 -0.64 -14.17
N VAL A 64 -7.13 0.08 -14.43
CA VAL A 64 -6.37 -0.04 -15.69
C VAL A 64 -5.81 -1.47 -15.87
N LEU A 65 -5.21 -2.07 -14.84
CA LEU A 65 -4.66 -3.42 -14.92
C LEU A 65 -5.74 -4.48 -15.12
N CYS A 66 -6.87 -4.38 -14.39
CA CYS A 66 -8.01 -5.28 -14.57
C CYS A 66 -8.61 -5.17 -15.97
N CYS A 67 -8.79 -3.95 -16.49
CA CYS A 67 -9.31 -3.73 -17.83
C CYS A 67 -8.38 -4.28 -18.90
N LYS A 68 -7.06 -4.05 -18.79
CA LYS A 68 -6.07 -4.58 -19.72
C LYS A 68 -6.07 -6.11 -19.75
N ARG A 69 -6.10 -6.76 -18.59
CA ARG A 69 -6.17 -8.24 -18.48
C ARG A 69 -7.45 -8.80 -19.10
N LYS A 70 -8.61 -8.24 -18.72
CA LYS A 70 -9.89 -8.66 -19.29
C LYS A 70 -9.93 -8.48 -20.80
N LYS A 71 -9.41 -7.37 -21.31
CA LYS A 71 -9.33 -7.11 -22.76
C LYS A 71 -8.40 -8.10 -23.44
N ALA A 72 -7.25 -8.42 -22.87
CA ALA A 72 -6.30 -9.38 -23.42
C ALA A 72 -6.90 -10.80 -23.48
N MET A 73 -7.59 -11.24 -22.41
CA MET A 73 -8.26 -12.56 -22.38
C MET A 73 -9.49 -12.66 -23.30
N LYS A 74 -10.12 -11.52 -23.63
CA LYS A 74 -11.26 -11.44 -24.57
C LYS A 74 -10.82 -11.06 -25.99
N SER A 75 -9.51 -11.05 -26.27
CA SER A 75 -8.99 -10.74 -27.60
C SER A 75 -9.55 -11.75 -28.63
N GLU A 76 -9.90 -11.25 -29.80
CA GLU A 76 -10.26 -12.08 -30.95
C GLU A 76 -9.07 -12.93 -31.43
N ASN A 77 -7.85 -12.47 -31.19
CA ASN A 77 -6.67 -13.26 -31.45
C ASN A 77 -6.51 -14.33 -30.36
N ARG A 78 -6.75 -15.58 -30.76
CA ARG A 78 -6.78 -16.79 -29.90
C ARG A 78 -5.43 -17.02 -29.23
N GLU A 79 -4.33 -16.85 -29.93
CA GLU A 79 -2.97 -16.99 -29.40
C GLU A 79 -2.70 -15.99 -28.27
N LYS A 80 -3.09 -14.72 -28.47
CA LYS A 80 -2.94 -13.69 -27.44
C LYS A 80 -3.83 -13.95 -26.23
N ALA A 81 -5.03 -14.49 -26.45
CA ALA A 81 -5.94 -14.84 -25.38
C ALA A 81 -5.39 -16.00 -24.51
N VAL A 82 -4.84 -17.04 -25.14
CA VAL A 82 -4.21 -18.17 -24.43
C VAL A 82 -2.93 -17.72 -23.72
N ALA A 83 -2.10 -16.91 -24.36
CA ALA A 83 -0.90 -16.35 -23.73
C ALA A 83 -1.24 -15.46 -22.50
N ALA A 84 -2.29 -14.64 -22.60
CA ALA A 84 -2.73 -13.82 -21.49
C ALA A 84 -3.29 -14.67 -20.33
N ALA A 85 -4.03 -15.74 -20.65
CA ALA A 85 -4.56 -16.66 -19.66
C ALA A 85 -3.44 -17.46 -18.97
N SER A 86 -2.43 -17.93 -19.71
CA SER A 86 -1.29 -18.64 -19.13
C SER A 86 -0.49 -17.77 -18.16
N LEU A 87 -0.20 -16.53 -18.52
CA LEU A 87 0.47 -15.56 -17.63
C LEU A 87 -0.38 -15.26 -16.37
N TYR A 88 -1.70 -15.28 -16.53
CA TYR A 88 -2.58 -15.10 -15.38
C TYR A 88 -2.57 -16.30 -14.43
N ILE A 89 -2.59 -17.52 -14.97
CA ILE A 89 -2.45 -18.76 -14.19
C ILE A 89 -1.11 -18.79 -13.46
N GLU A 90 -0.01 -18.46 -14.15
CA GLU A 90 1.32 -18.38 -13.54
C GLU A 90 1.36 -17.38 -12.37
N ALA A 91 0.75 -16.21 -12.55
CA ALA A 91 0.67 -15.21 -11.50
C ALA A 91 -0.13 -15.70 -10.27
N LEU A 92 -1.20 -16.48 -10.49
CA LEU A 92 -1.99 -17.09 -9.42
C LEU A 92 -1.20 -18.15 -8.67
N TYR A 93 -0.53 -19.05 -9.38
CA TYR A 93 0.32 -20.09 -8.76
C TYR A 93 1.50 -19.50 -7.99
N LYS A 94 2.17 -18.50 -8.57
CA LYS A 94 3.22 -17.75 -7.88
C LYS A 94 2.72 -17.08 -6.61
N TYR A 95 1.49 -16.58 -6.64
CA TYR A 95 0.86 -16.01 -5.45
C TYR A 95 0.55 -17.08 -4.39
N ALA A 96 0.09 -18.25 -4.82
CA ALA A 96 -0.21 -19.39 -3.95
C ALA A 96 1.05 -20.12 -3.43
N GLY A 97 2.24 -19.78 -3.93
CA GLY A 97 3.47 -20.47 -3.59
C GLY A 97 3.58 -21.89 -4.17
N LYS A 98 2.75 -22.20 -5.17
CA LYS A 98 2.74 -23.50 -5.87
C LYS A 98 3.53 -23.39 -7.17
N LYS A 99 4.13 -24.48 -7.60
CA LYS A 99 4.76 -24.58 -8.93
C LYS A 99 3.70 -24.90 -9.98
N MET A 100 3.68 -24.11 -11.04
CA MET A 100 2.71 -24.25 -12.13
C MET A 100 2.84 -25.63 -12.82
N GLU A 101 4.06 -26.08 -13.05
CA GLU A 101 4.37 -27.27 -13.82
C GLU A 101 3.81 -28.58 -13.20
N GLU A 102 3.71 -28.63 -11.87
CA GLU A 102 3.27 -29.80 -11.13
C GLU A 102 1.73 -29.89 -11.00
N SER A 103 1.05 -28.77 -11.25
CA SER A 103 -0.38 -28.63 -10.93
C SER A 103 -1.27 -28.45 -12.16
N LEU A 104 -0.71 -28.41 -13.36
CA LEU A 104 -1.49 -28.20 -14.59
C LEU A 104 -2.08 -29.50 -15.09
N PRO A 105 -3.39 -29.51 -15.48
CA PRO A 105 -4.00 -30.62 -16.19
C PRO A 105 -3.35 -30.83 -17.56
N SER A 106 -3.30 -32.09 -18.00
CA SER A 106 -2.74 -32.46 -19.30
C SER A 106 -3.36 -31.72 -20.47
N GLU A 107 -4.67 -31.48 -20.43
CA GLU A 107 -5.41 -30.73 -21.46
C GLU A 107 -4.89 -29.30 -21.61
N VAL A 108 -4.68 -28.60 -20.47
CA VAL A 108 -4.16 -27.24 -20.47
C VAL A 108 -2.71 -27.21 -20.96
N ILE A 109 -1.89 -28.19 -20.55
CA ILE A 109 -0.50 -28.32 -21.01
C ILE A 109 -0.47 -28.47 -22.54
N THR A 110 -1.32 -29.32 -23.09
CA THR A 110 -1.40 -29.56 -24.54
C THR A 110 -1.72 -28.27 -25.29
N VAL A 111 -2.72 -27.51 -24.82
CA VAL A 111 -3.08 -26.22 -25.45
C VAL A 111 -1.95 -25.21 -25.34
N LEU A 112 -1.25 -25.13 -24.21
CA LEU A 112 -0.12 -24.23 -24.03
C LEU A 112 1.07 -24.60 -24.93
N GLN A 113 1.32 -25.91 -25.10
CA GLN A 113 2.35 -26.39 -26.02
C GLN A 113 1.96 -26.12 -27.48
N LYS A 114 0.70 -26.36 -27.84
CA LYS A 114 0.16 -26.02 -29.16
C LYS A 114 0.36 -24.54 -29.46
N ASN A 115 0.04 -23.65 -28.51
CA ASN A 115 0.23 -22.21 -28.68
C ASN A 115 1.69 -21.77 -28.83
N ARG A 116 2.64 -22.52 -28.24
CA ARG A 116 4.08 -22.14 -28.28
C ARG A 116 4.83 -22.73 -29.47
N PHE A 117 4.48 -23.95 -29.86
CA PHE A 117 5.32 -24.74 -30.75
C PHE A 117 4.62 -25.20 -32.03
N SER A 118 3.28 -25.22 -32.03
CA SER A 118 2.53 -25.63 -33.21
C SER A 118 2.29 -24.45 -34.16
N ARG A 119 2.28 -24.73 -35.45
CA ARG A 119 1.80 -23.82 -36.49
C ARG A 119 0.29 -23.96 -36.72
N GLU A 120 -0.34 -24.88 -36.03
CA GLU A 120 -1.79 -25.09 -36.11
C GLU A 120 -2.53 -23.95 -35.42
N GLU A 121 -3.59 -23.50 -36.04
CA GLU A 121 -4.45 -22.50 -35.42
C GLU A 121 -5.14 -23.08 -34.18
N LEU A 122 -5.15 -22.30 -33.12
CA LEU A 122 -5.90 -22.63 -31.90
C LEU A 122 -7.40 -22.54 -32.18
N ASP A 123 -8.17 -23.51 -31.68
CA ASP A 123 -9.62 -23.47 -31.76
C ASP A 123 -10.23 -22.66 -30.60
N TYR A 124 -11.51 -22.29 -30.72
CA TYR A 124 -12.26 -21.62 -29.66
C TYR A 124 -12.39 -22.49 -28.41
N THR A 125 -12.46 -23.81 -28.59
CA THR A 125 -12.46 -24.79 -27.49
C THR A 125 -11.15 -24.74 -26.70
N ASP A 126 -10.00 -24.63 -27.37
CA ASP A 126 -8.69 -24.51 -26.76
C ASP A 126 -8.62 -23.26 -25.84
N VAL A 127 -9.12 -22.13 -26.35
CA VAL A 127 -9.17 -20.88 -25.56
C VAL A 127 -10.10 -20.99 -24.37
N ALA A 128 -11.25 -21.67 -24.54
CA ALA A 128 -12.22 -21.88 -23.46
C ALA A 128 -11.62 -22.72 -22.33
N VAL A 129 -10.98 -23.85 -22.66
CA VAL A 129 -10.34 -24.75 -21.68
C VAL A 129 -9.34 -23.98 -20.79
N VAL A 130 -8.44 -23.19 -21.40
CA VAL A 130 -7.44 -22.45 -20.61
C VAL A 130 -8.09 -21.34 -19.78
N ARG A 131 -9.12 -20.68 -20.31
CA ARG A 131 -9.85 -19.63 -19.60
C ARG A 131 -10.62 -20.17 -18.41
N ASP A 132 -11.33 -21.27 -18.59
CA ASP A 132 -12.13 -21.89 -17.52
C ASP A 132 -11.22 -22.43 -16.42
N TYR A 133 -10.11 -23.04 -16.81
CA TYR A 133 -9.09 -23.46 -15.86
C TYR A 133 -8.52 -22.26 -15.07
N ALA A 134 -8.23 -21.14 -15.73
CA ALA A 134 -7.76 -19.93 -15.06
C ALA A 134 -8.80 -19.41 -14.04
N GLN A 135 -10.09 -19.56 -14.30
CA GLN A 135 -11.14 -19.20 -13.34
C GLN A 135 -11.20 -20.17 -12.16
N THR A 136 -11.05 -21.47 -12.42
CA THR A 136 -11.01 -22.49 -11.36
C THR A 136 -9.83 -22.26 -10.41
N VAL A 137 -8.63 -22.07 -10.95
CA VAL A 137 -7.43 -21.74 -10.14
C VAL A 137 -7.63 -20.44 -9.34
N LYS A 138 -8.24 -19.42 -9.95
CA LYS A 138 -8.56 -18.18 -9.24
C LYS A 138 -9.46 -18.44 -8.03
N GLN A 139 -10.51 -19.24 -8.19
CA GLN A 139 -11.43 -19.58 -7.10
C GLN A 139 -10.72 -20.39 -6.01
N GLU A 140 -9.94 -21.39 -6.38
CA GLU A 140 -9.15 -22.19 -5.44
C GLU A 140 -8.22 -21.34 -4.60
N VAL A 141 -7.41 -20.49 -5.26
CA VAL A 141 -6.48 -19.59 -4.57
C VAL A 141 -7.21 -18.58 -3.70
N TYR A 142 -8.38 -18.10 -4.12
CA TYR A 142 -9.18 -17.19 -3.33
C TYR A 142 -9.74 -17.86 -2.07
N HIS A 143 -10.25 -19.09 -2.20
CA HIS A 143 -10.82 -19.84 -1.07
C HIS A 143 -9.75 -20.30 -0.08
N SER A 144 -8.57 -20.67 -0.57
CA SER A 144 -7.43 -21.06 0.29
C SER A 144 -6.75 -19.90 1.00
N SER A 145 -7.02 -18.66 0.57
CA SER A 145 -6.40 -17.45 1.13
C SER A 145 -7.18 -16.92 2.33
N ASN A 146 -6.46 -16.52 3.39
CA ASN A 146 -7.01 -15.78 4.53
C ASN A 146 -7.44 -14.36 4.13
N LEU A 147 -8.16 -13.67 5.00
CA LEU A 147 -8.69 -12.31 4.74
C LEU A 147 -7.61 -11.34 4.24
N TRP A 148 -6.42 -11.35 4.86
CA TRP A 148 -5.30 -10.52 4.45
C TRP A 148 -4.79 -10.87 3.05
N GLY A 149 -4.70 -12.16 2.75
CA GLY A 149 -4.36 -12.65 1.41
C GLY A 149 -5.38 -12.19 0.36
N ARG A 150 -6.68 -12.32 0.63
CA ARG A 150 -7.75 -11.84 -0.26
C ARG A 150 -7.65 -10.34 -0.53
N CYS A 151 -7.41 -9.53 0.51
CA CYS A 151 -7.16 -8.10 0.35
C CYS A 151 -5.93 -7.83 -0.52
N ARG A 152 -4.83 -8.53 -0.27
CA ARG A 152 -3.59 -8.38 -1.05
C ARG A 152 -3.78 -8.78 -2.52
N MET A 153 -4.48 -9.89 -2.79
CA MET A 153 -4.83 -10.29 -4.17
C MET A 153 -5.66 -9.22 -4.86
N ARG A 154 -6.63 -8.67 -4.15
CA ARG A 154 -7.58 -7.70 -4.69
C ARG A 154 -6.94 -6.33 -4.92
N PHE A 155 -6.19 -5.81 -3.96
CA PHE A 155 -5.69 -4.42 -3.98
C PHE A 155 -4.26 -4.29 -4.48
N VAL A 156 -3.36 -5.21 -4.15
CA VAL A 156 -1.93 -5.10 -4.50
C VAL A 156 -1.62 -5.79 -5.82
N LYS A 157 -2.07 -7.05 -5.99
CA LYS A 157 -1.73 -7.86 -7.16
C LYS A 157 -2.74 -7.77 -8.30
N CYS A 158 -3.93 -7.20 -8.06
CA CYS A 158 -5.01 -7.08 -9.05
C CYS A 158 -5.33 -8.41 -9.76
N LEU A 159 -5.38 -9.51 -9.01
CA LEU A 159 -5.63 -10.85 -9.52
C LEU A 159 -7.12 -11.23 -9.53
N ILE A 160 -7.97 -10.39 -8.92
CA ILE A 160 -9.42 -10.61 -8.81
C ILE A 160 -10.18 -9.45 -9.43
#